data_0c4237867ede22a7bee3a8f95c7b2611
#
_entry.id   0c4237867ede22a7bee3a8f95c7b2611
#
_cell.length_a   1.000
_cell.length_b   1.000
_cell.length_c   1.000
_cell.angle_alpha   90.00
_cell.angle_beta   90.00
_cell.angle_gamma   90.00
#
_symmetry.space_group_name_H-M   'P 1'
#
loop_
_entity.id
_entity.type
_entity.pdbx_description
1 polymer ?
#
loop_
_entity_poly.entity_id
_entity_poly.type
_entity_poly.pdbx_seq_one_letter_code
_entity_poly.pdbx_strand_id
1 'polypeptide(L)'
;GFAMMRTALVLDTPVLDVNADVGDHHPGAQVTVGKISYSGSMDDLFYSDLILIWGGNPIYTQIPNAHFITEARYNGARVITIAPDYSASAIHADQWVPVKVGSDAALGLALAQVIVAEGLHDVRFIREQTDLPLLVRTDTHKFLRASDLGVDGRDDEFYFFDTVTRRPQPADRKTL
;
A
#
# COMPACT_ATOMS: atom_id res chain seq x y z
N GLY A 1 -10.22 25.56 -1.07
CA GLY A 1 -9.97 25.24 0.35
C GLY A 1 -10.20 26.42 1.28
N PHE A 2 -9.25 27.36 1.39
CA PHE A 2 -9.26 28.42 2.42
C PHE A 2 -10.47 29.36 2.35
N ALA A 3 -10.94 29.73 1.14
CA ALA A 3 -12.10 30.60 0.99
C ALA A 3 -13.38 29.94 1.53
N MET A 4 -13.57 28.66 1.30
CA MET A 4 -14.69 27.88 1.80
C MET A 4 -14.68 27.77 3.33
N MET A 5 -13.54 27.47 3.93
CA MET A 5 -13.39 27.45 5.38
C MET A 5 -13.67 28.80 6.02
N ARG A 6 -13.15 29.88 5.40
CA ARG A 6 -13.41 31.24 5.88
C ARG A 6 -14.90 31.61 5.81
N THR A 7 -15.58 31.22 4.74
CA THR A 7 -17.03 31.43 4.60
C THR A 7 -17.82 30.67 5.67
N ALA A 8 -17.46 29.40 5.90
CA ALA A 8 -18.10 28.59 6.91
C ALA A 8 -17.92 29.17 8.33
N LEU A 9 -16.72 29.66 8.65
CA LEU A 9 -16.44 30.33 9.93
C LEU A 9 -17.25 31.63 10.09
N VAL A 10 -17.40 32.41 9.03
CA VAL A 10 -18.20 33.65 9.06
C VAL A 10 -19.69 33.36 9.23
N LEU A 11 -20.16 32.26 8.65
CA LEU A 11 -21.57 31.83 8.74
C LEU A 11 -21.87 30.97 9.97
N ASP A 12 -20.85 30.72 10.83
CA ASP A 12 -20.96 29.85 11.99
C ASP A 12 -21.57 28.48 11.66
N THR A 13 -21.15 27.92 10.52
CA THR A 13 -21.59 26.58 10.08
C THR A 13 -20.54 25.55 10.42
N PRO A 14 -20.95 24.32 10.82
CA PRO A 14 -20.02 23.24 11.03
C PRO A 14 -19.31 22.87 9.71
N VAL A 15 -18.00 22.65 9.79
CA VAL A 15 -17.20 22.16 8.67
C VAL A 15 -16.84 20.71 8.98
N LEU A 16 -17.27 19.80 8.11
CA LEU A 16 -16.81 18.41 8.15
C LEU A 16 -15.39 18.34 7.61
N ASP A 17 -14.53 17.61 8.29
CA ASP A 17 -13.22 17.28 7.76
C ASP A 17 -13.37 16.17 6.70
N VAL A 18 -13.46 16.62 5.45
CA VAL A 18 -13.69 15.72 4.30
C VAL A 18 -12.63 14.62 4.22
N ASN A 19 -11.40 14.94 4.58
CA ASN A 19 -10.30 13.97 4.52
C ASN A 19 -10.45 12.90 5.60
N ALA A 20 -10.77 13.29 6.83
CA ALA A 20 -10.98 12.34 7.91
C ALA A 20 -12.24 11.51 7.71
N ASP A 21 -13.33 12.14 7.28
CA ASP A 21 -14.64 11.49 7.12
C ASP A 21 -14.69 10.50 5.94
N VAL A 22 -13.96 10.77 4.86
CA VAL A 22 -13.85 9.83 3.71
C VAL A 22 -12.65 8.88 3.78
N GLY A 23 -11.80 9.00 4.80
CA GLY A 23 -10.66 8.11 5.00
C GLY A 23 -9.44 8.40 4.12
N ASP A 24 -9.31 9.62 3.59
CA ASP A 24 -8.17 10.06 2.77
C ASP A 24 -6.83 10.11 3.52
N HIS A 25 -6.84 9.87 4.83
CA HIS A 25 -5.63 9.74 5.64
C HIS A 25 -4.87 8.43 5.40
N HIS A 26 -5.33 7.59 4.50
CA HIS A 26 -4.68 6.34 4.11
C HIS A 26 -4.19 5.49 5.31
N PRO A 27 -5.08 5.11 6.26
CA PRO A 27 -4.66 4.38 7.45
C PRO A 27 -3.99 3.05 7.12
N GLY A 28 -4.38 2.40 6.03
CA GLY A 28 -3.72 1.20 5.54
C GLY A 28 -2.26 1.43 5.15
N ALA A 29 -1.96 2.53 4.46
CA ALA A 29 -0.60 2.90 4.11
C ALA A 29 0.23 3.23 5.35
N GLN A 30 -0.36 3.96 6.32
CA GLN A 30 0.31 4.28 7.57
C GLN A 30 0.68 3.02 8.37
N VAL A 31 -0.22 2.04 8.43
CA VAL A 31 0.05 0.76 9.12
C VAL A 31 1.12 -0.04 8.39
N THR A 32 1.11 -0.03 7.04
CA THR A 32 2.02 -0.86 6.23
C THR A 32 3.41 -0.26 6.10
N VAL A 33 3.52 1.06 5.86
CA VAL A 33 4.79 1.72 5.54
C VAL A 33 5.20 2.82 6.52
N GLY A 34 4.40 3.03 7.59
CA GLY A 34 4.69 4.02 8.63
C GLY A 34 4.48 5.48 8.22
N LYS A 35 3.86 5.74 7.07
CA LYS A 35 3.62 7.11 6.57
C LYS A 35 2.19 7.26 6.07
N ILE A 36 1.58 8.41 6.38
CA ILE A 36 0.23 8.76 5.91
C ILE A 36 0.18 8.93 4.39
N SER A 37 1.21 9.55 3.84
CA SER A 37 1.36 9.73 2.39
C SER A 37 2.73 9.25 1.96
N TYR A 38 2.75 8.44 0.94
CA TYR A 38 3.96 8.01 0.26
C TYR A 38 3.77 8.27 -1.23
N SER A 39 4.74 8.88 -1.83
CA SER A 39 4.78 9.04 -3.29
C SER A 39 6.22 9.03 -3.73
N GLY A 40 6.46 8.36 -4.83
CA GLY A 40 7.67 8.54 -5.60
C GLY A 40 7.58 9.81 -6.46
N SER A 41 8.64 10.14 -7.16
CA SER A 41 8.57 11.10 -8.25
C SER A 41 7.73 10.52 -9.39
N MET A 42 7.01 11.36 -10.13
CA MET A 42 6.27 10.90 -11.31
C MET A 42 7.21 10.35 -12.39
N ASP A 43 8.46 10.80 -12.39
CA ASP A 43 9.51 10.29 -13.29
C ASP A 43 9.79 8.79 -13.08
N ASP A 44 9.52 8.26 -11.88
CA ASP A 44 9.70 6.84 -11.58
C ASP A 44 8.80 5.95 -12.44
N LEU A 45 7.69 6.49 -12.96
CA LEU A 45 6.80 5.76 -13.87
C LEU A 45 7.50 5.34 -15.16
N PHE A 46 8.50 6.10 -15.64
CA PHE A 46 9.27 5.74 -16.83
C PHE A 46 10.09 4.45 -16.67
N TYR A 47 10.35 4.04 -15.45
CA TYR A 47 11.10 2.82 -15.11
C TYR A 47 10.19 1.67 -14.69
N SER A 48 8.87 1.85 -14.78
CA SER A 48 7.89 0.84 -14.39
C SER A 48 7.53 -0.06 -15.56
N ASP A 49 7.58 -1.36 -15.39
CA ASP A 49 7.07 -2.34 -16.35
C ASP A 49 5.55 -2.51 -16.26
N LEU A 50 4.97 -2.23 -15.09
CA LEU A 50 3.55 -2.35 -14.79
C LEU A 50 3.05 -1.14 -14.00
N ILE A 51 1.98 -0.52 -14.49
CA ILE A 51 1.29 0.59 -13.83
C ILE A 51 -0.14 0.17 -13.54
N LEU A 52 -0.54 0.17 -12.27
CA LEU A 52 -1.90 -0.06 -11.84
C LEU A 52 -2.56 1.27 -11.46
N ILE A 53 -3.57 1.69 -12.21
CA ILE A 53 -4.43 2.83 -11.87
C ILE A 53 -5.62 2.26 -11.12
N TRP A 54 -5.59 2.38 -9.77
CA TRP A 54 -6.60 1.76 -8.90
C TRP A 54 -7.49 2.81 -8.26
N GLY A 55 -8.77 2.79 -8.62
CA GLY A 55 -9.79 3.70 -8.06
C GLY A 55 -9.62 5.17 -8.44
N GLY A 56 -8.59 5.51 -9.20
CA GLY A 56 -8.28 6.87 -9.61
C GLY A 56 -8.55 7.13 -11.09
N ASN A 57 -8.63 8.42 -11.44
CA ASN A 57 -8.76 8.84 -12.83
C ASN A 57 -7.76 9.98 -13.16
N PRO A 58 -6.44 9.68 -13.16
CA PRO A 58 -5.39 10.68 -13.33
C PRO A 58 -5.50 11.45 -14.64
N ILE A 59 -6.07 10.89 -15.70
CA ILE A 59 -6.26 11.57 -16.97
C ILE A 59 -7.19 12.80 -16.83
N TYR A 60 -8.15 12.77 -15.88
CA TYR A 60 -9.02 13.90 -15.60
C TYR A 60 -8.59 14.73 -14.39
N THR A 61 -8.12 14.07 -13.33
CA THR A 61 -7.90 14.73 -12.04
C THR A 61 -6.46 15.19 -11.83
N GLN A 62 -5.53 14.64 -12.62
CA GLN A 62 -4.10 14.93 -12.54
C GLN A 62 -3.50 15.10 -13.94
N ILE A 63 -4.13 15.90 -14.77
CA ILE A 63 -3.79 16.10 -16.19
C ILE A 63 -2.29 16.31 -16.42
N PRO A 64 -1.55 17.12 -15.63
CA PRO A 64 -0.10 17.27 -15.83
C PRO A 64 0.68 15.97 -15.66
N ASN A 65 0.15 15.00 -14.93
CA ASN A 65 0.81 13.72 -14.68
C ASN A 65 0.44 12.64 -15.70
N ALA A 66 -0.59 12.87 -16.50
CA ALA A 66 -1.11 11.89 -17.45
C ALA A 66 -0.07 11.48 -18.50
N HIS A 67 0.78 12.41 -18.93
CA HIS A 67 1.81 12.16 -19.93
C HIS A 67 2.87 11.15 -19.44
N PHE A 68 3.23 11.14 -18.17
CA PHE A 68 4.18 10.17 -17.61
C PHE A 68 3.66 8.73 -17.80
N ILE A 69 2.37 8.52 -17.55
CA ILE A 69 1.72 7.21 -17.74
C ILE A 69 1.71 6.82 -19.22
N THR A 70 1.35 7.77 -20.09
CA THR A 70 1.26 7.53 -21.53
C THR A 70 2.64 7.25 -22.12
N GLU A 71 3.66 8.00 -21.76
CA GLU A 71 5.03 7.81 -22.23
C GLU A 71 5.64 6.50 -21.69
N ALA A 72 5.39 6.16 -20.44
CA ALA A 72 5.78 4.86 -19.89
C ALA A 72 5.19 3.70 -20.71
N ARG A 73 3.91 3.82 -21.10
CA ARG A 73 3.25 2.84 -21.95
C ARG A 73 3.89 2.76 -23.35
N TYR A 74 4.24 3.89 -23.96
CA TYR A 74 4.97 3.90 -25.25
C TYR A 74 6.35 3.27 -25.13
N ASN A 75 6.96 3.31 -23.97
CA ASN A 75 8.24 2.66 -23.66
C ASN A 75 8.10 1.18 -23.28
N GLY A 76 6.88 0.62 -23.32
CA GLY A 76 6.62 -0.79 -23.10
C GLY A 76 6.00 -1.15 -21.77
N ALA A 77 5.75 -0.20 -20.88
CA ALA A 77 5.01 -0.45 -19.64
C ALA A 77 3.58 -0.91 -19.94
N ARG A 78 3.09 -1.87 -19.18
CA ARG A 78 1.69 -2.28 -19.24
C ARG A 78 0.86 -1.46 -18.25
N VAL A 79 -0.21 -0.85 -18.72
CA VAL A 79 -1.11 -0.04 -17.92
C VAL A 79 -2.44 -0.77 -17.71
N ILE A 80 -2.84 -0.97 -16.46
CA ILE A 80 -4.10 -1.61 -16.09
C ILE A 80 -4.91 -0.65 -15.23
N THR A 81 -6.14 -0.35 -15.64
CA THR A 81 -7.07 0.44 -14.83
C THR A 81 -8.05 -0.46 -14.11
N ILE A 82 -8.12 -0.31 -12.78
CA ILE A 82 -9.02 -1.04 -11.89
C ILE A 82 -10.03 -0.04 -11.36
N ALA A 83 -11.23 -0.05 -11.90
CA ALA A 83 -12.27 0.92 -11.56
C ALA A 83 -13.66 0.36 -11.89
N PRO A 84 -14.72 0.76 -11.15
CA PRO A 84 -16.07 0.30 -11.43
C PRO A 84 -16.65 0.83 -12.74
N ASP A 85 -16.14 1.99 -13.23
CA ASP A 85 -16.58 2.66 -14.44
C ASP A 85 -15.47 2.70 -15.50
N TYR A 86 -15.87 2.78 -16.75
CA TYR A 86 -14.96 2.93 -17.89
C TYR A 86 -14.61 4.40 -18.10
N SER A 87 -13.65 4.86 -17.33
CA SER A 87 -13.20 6.26 -17.31
C SER A 87 -12.23 6.60 -18.43
N ALA A 88 -11.85 7.89 -18.55
CA ALA A 88 -10.81 8.31 -19.49
C ALA A 88 -9.46 7.60 -19.25
N SER A 89 -9.13 7.29 -18.01
CA SER A 89 -7.93 6.50 -17.69
C SER A 89 -8.03 5.07 -18.22
N ALA A 90 -9.23 4.48 -18.25
CA ALA A 90 -9.45 3.17 -18.84
C ALA A 90 -9.27 3.15 -20.36
N ILE A 91 -9.66 4.23 -21.05
CA ILE A 91 -9.45 4.37 -22.52
C ILE A 91 -7.97 4.29 -22.88
N HIS A 92 -7.11 4.86 -22.04
CA HIS A 92 -5.66 4.91 -22.26
C HIS A 92 -4.89 3.74 -21.63
N ALA A 93 -5.58 2.78 -21.03
CA ALA A 93 -4.99 1.57 -20.46
C ALA A 93 -4.96 0.41 -21.46
N ASP A 94 -4.09 -0.57 -21.22
CA ASP A 94 -4.06 -1.82 -22.00
C ASP A 94 -5.17 -2.77 -21.57
N GLN A 95 -5.62 -2.63 -20.31
CA GLN A 95 -6.69 -3.44 -19.76
C GLN A 95 -7.49 -2.63 -18.73
N TRP A 96 -8.81 -2.76 -18.79
CA TRP A 96 -9.71 -2.31 -17.76
C TRP A 96 -10.27 -3.52 -17.01
N VAL A 97 -10.20 -3.44 -15.68
CA VAL A 97 -10.73 -4.45 -14.77
C VAL A 97 -11.91 -3.83 -14.02
N PRO A 98 -13.15 -4.15 -14.39
CA PRO A 98 -14.31 -3.68 -13.65
C PRO A 98 -14.37 -4.35 -12.28
N VAL A 99 -14.41 -3.55 -11.23
CA VAL A 99 -14.57 -4.05 -9.87
C VAL A 99 -15.91 -3.61 -9.31
N LYS A 100 -16.54 -4.46 -8.52
CA LYS A 100 -17.72 -4.07 -7.76
C LYS A 100 -17.27 -3.11 -6.65
N VAL A 101 -17.96 -2.00 -6.50
CA VAL A 101 -17.71 -1.03 -5.42
C VAL A 101 -17.66 -1.74 -4.06
N GLY A 102 -16.61 -1.51 -3.29
CA GLY A 102 -16.36 -2.14 -2.01
C GLY A 102 -15.67 -3.52 -2.07
N SER A 103 -15.27 -4.01 -3.26
CA SER A 103 -14.55 -5.28 -3.39
C SER A 103 -13.03 -5.14 -3.60
N ASP A 104 -12.49 -3.95 -3.45
CA ASP A 104 -11.07 -3.66 -3.68
C ASP A 104 -10.15 -4.52 -2.79
N ALA A 105 -10.49 -4.63 -1.51
CA ALA A 105 -9.73 -5.46 -0.58
C ALA A 105 -9.73 -6.94 -0.99
N ALA A 106 -10.85 -7.45 -1.50
CA ALA A 106 -10.94 -8.83 -1.97
C ALA A 106 -10.05 -9.06 -3.20
N LEU A 107 -10.02 -8.09 -4.14
CA LEU A 107 -9.12 -8.16 -5.30
C LEU A 107 -7.65 -8.08 -4.86
N GLY A 108 -7.30 -7.17 -3.95
CA GLY A 108 -5.94 -7.06 -3.42
C GLY A 108 -5.48 -8.34 -2.74
N LEU A 109 -6.32 -8.95 -1.92
CA LEU A 109 -6.03 -10.23 -1.27
C LEU A 109 -5.92 -11.38 -2.28
N ALA A 110 -6.73 -11.39 -3.34
CA ALA A 110 -6.65 -12.40 -4.39
C ALA A 110 -5.32 -12.30 -5.17
N LEU A 111 -4.85 -11.08 -5.47
CA LEU A 111 -3.53 -10.87 -6.08
C LEU A 111 -2.41 -11.36 -5.16
N ALA A 112 -2.45 -11.01 -3.88
CA ALA A 112 -1.48 -11.48 -2.90
C ALA A 112 -1.49 -13.00 -2.75
N GLN A 113 -2.66 -13.62 -2.75
CA GLN A 113 -2.82 -15.08 -2.67
C GLN A 113 -2.14 -15.78 -3.86
N VAL A 114 -2.33 -15.29 -5.08
CA VAL A 114 -1.68 -15.85 -6.27
C VAL A 114 -0.17 -15.71 -6.18
N ILE A 115 0.33 -14.52 -5.82
CA ILE A 115 1.78 -14.27 -5.67
C ILE A 115 2.41 -15.26 -4.67
N VAL A 116 1.74 -15.49 -3.54
CA VAL A 116 2.24 -16.42 -2.50
C VAL A 116 2.11 -17.87 -2.95
N ALA A 117 0.96 -18.26 -3.50
CA ALA A 117 0.68 -19.65 -3.89
C ALA A 117 1.59 -20.13 -5.03
N GLU A 118 1.92 -19.26 -5.96
CA GLU A 118 2.79 -19.56 -7.09
C GLU A 118 4.28 -19.29 -6.81
N GLY A 119 4.63 -18.81 -5.61
CA GLY A 119 6.00 -18.53 -5.22
C GLY A 119 6.65 -17.37 -5.99
N LEU A 120 5.85 -16.43 -6.47
CA LEU A 120 6.31 -15.28 -7.28
C LEU A 120 6.88 -14.13 -6.43
N HIS A 121 6.86 -14.26 -5.11
CA HIS A 121 7.35 -13.24 -4.18
C HIS A 121 8.88 -13.19 -4.15
N ASP A 122 9.43 -12.00 -4.01
CA ASP A 122 10.88 -11.81 -3.79
C ASP A 122 11.22 -12.17 -2.33
N VAL A 123 11.80 -13.37 -2.15
CA VAL A 123 12.19 -13.90 -0.83
C VAL A 123 13.21 -13.00 -0.14
N ARG A 124 14.13 -12.39 -0.90
CA ARG A 124 15.16 -11.53 -0.32
C ARG A 124 14.54 -10.24 0.20
N PHE A 125 13.70 -9.59 -0.62
CA PHE A 125 12.98 -8.39 -0.22
C PHE A 125 12.12 -8.63 1.02
N ILE A 126 11.35 -9.74 1.04
CA ILE A 126 10.51 -10.10 2.18
C ILE A 126 11.33 -10.23 3.46
N ARG A 127 12.48 -10.91 3.40
CA ARG A 127 13.31 -11.14 4.58
C ARG A 127 14.01 -9.88 5.08
N GLU A 128 14.40 -8.99 4.19
CA GLU A 128 15.23 -7.83 4.52
C GLU A 128 14.40 -6.55 4.76
N GLN A 129 13.23 -6.44 4.13
CA GLN A 129 12.50 -5.18 4.04
C GLN A 129 11.07 -5.23 4.59
N THR A 130 10.61 -6.40 5.08
CA THR A 130 9.25 -6.54 5.59
C THR A 130 9.22 -7.22 6.95
N ASP A 131 8.09 -7.08 7.65
CA ASP A 131 7.81 -7.76 8.91
C ASP A 131 7.23 -9.18 8.73
N LEU A 132 7.03 -9.62 7.50
CA LEU A 132 6.43 -10.92 7.19
C LEU A 132 7.15 -12.13 7.82
N PRO A 133 8.49 -12.15 7.94
CA PRO A 133 9.20 -13.25 8.61
C PRO A 133 9.04 -13.30 10.13
N LEU A 134 8.53 -12.24 10.75
CA LEU A 134 8.42 -12.16 12.20
C LEU A 134 7.34 -13.11 12.74
N LEU A 135 7.63 -13.74 13.87
CA LEU A 135 6.70 -14.63 14.54
C LEU A 135 5.56 -13.86 15.19
N VAL A 136 4.34 -14.34 14.97
CA VAL A 136 3.11 -13.81 15.56
C VAL A 136 2.58 -14.81 16.59
N ARG A 137 2.25 -14.32 17.77
CA ARG A 137 1.59 -15.11 18.83
C ARG A 137 0.16 -15.44 18.44
N THR A 138 -0.25 -16.67 18.64
CA THR A 138 -1.60 -17.15 18.31
C THR A 138 -2.67 -16.69 19.29
N ASP A 139 -2.29 -16.36 20.54
CA ASP A 139 -3.18 -15.93 21.60
C ASP A 139 -3.53 -14.44 21.56
N THR A 140 -2.56 -13.59 21.22
CA THR A 140 -2.70 -12.13 21.22
C THR A 140 -2.72 -11.51 19.82
N HIS A 141 -2.35 -12.27 18.79
CA HIS A 141 -2.13 -11.79 17.41
C HIS A 141 -1.11 -10.64 17.31
N LYS A 142 -0.18 -10.55 18.26
CA LYS A 142 0.92 -9.58 18.26
C LYS A 142 2.24 -10.28 17.92
N PHE A 143 3.21 -9.52 17.44
CA PHE A 143 4.54 -10.04 17.22
C PHE A 143 5.15 -10.59 18.51
N LEU A 144 5.86 -11.73 18.39
CA LEU A 144 6.57 -12.33 19.51
C LEU A 144 7.78 -11.46 19.89
N ARG A 145 7.86 -11.06 21.14
CA ARG A 145 8.90 -10.20 21.71
C ARG A 145 9.75 -10.93 22.75
N ALA A 146 10.93 -10.39 23.03
CA ALA A 146 11.79 -10.94 24.09
C ALA A 146 11.10 -11.00 25.45
N SER A 147 10.34 -9.99 25.81
CA SER A 147 9.54 -9.96 27.05
C SER A 147 8.51 -11.09 27.16
N ASP A 148 7.97 -11.57 26.05
CA ASP A 148 7.01 -12.69 26.02
C ASP A 148 7.67 -14.04 26.32
N LEU A 149 8.98 -14.18 26.09
CA LEU A 149 9.75 -15.40 26.33
C LEU A 149 10.38 -15.43 27.73
N GLY A 150 10.13 -14.42 28.57
CA GLY A 150 10.75 -14.30 29.90
C GLY A 150 12.25 -14.03 29.84
N VAL A 151 12.76 -13.62 28.69
CA VAL A 151 14.15 -13.21 28.51
C VAL A 151 14.26 -11.75 28.94
N ASP A 152 15.35 -11.40 29.63
CA ASP A 152 15.65 -10.02 30.01
C ASP A 152 16.05 -9.21 28.75
N GLY A 153 15.03 -8.98 27.90
CA GLY A 153 15.15 -8.36 26.59
C GLY A 153 14.22 -7.14 26.48
N ARG A 154 14.45 -6.37 25.41
CA ARG A 154 13.66 -5.14 25.16
C ARG A 154 12.33 -5.51 24.50
N ASP A 155 11.29 -4.71 24.76
CA ASP A 155 9.96 -4.86 24.15
C ASP A 155 9.93 -4.64 22.62
N ASP A 156 10.99 -4.07 22.07
CA ASP A 156 11.15 -3.83 20.65
C ASP A 156 12.07 -4.85 19.97
N GLU A 157 12.40 -5.95 20.63
CA GLU A 157 13.14 -7.08 20.08
C GLU A 157 12.16 -8.17 19.63
N PHE A 158 12.09 -8.37 18.32
CA PHE A 158 11.20 -9.33 17.67
C PHE A 158 11.94 -10.61 17.30
N TYR A 159 11.18 -11.66 17.03
CA TYR A 159 11.73 -12.99 16.71
C TYR A 159 11.25 -13.49 15.36
N PHE A 160 12.12 -14.19 14.65
CA PHE A 160 11.79 -14.99 13.47
C PHE A 160 12.10 -16.45 13.73
N PHE A 161 11.60 -17.36 12.87
CA PHE A 161 11.89 -18.78 12.94
C PHE A 161 13.05 -19.13 12.00
N ASP A 162 14.17 -19.54 12.57
CA ASP A 162 15.31 -20.05 11.79
C ASP A 162 15.08 -21.50 11.40
N THR A 163 14.95 -21.75 10.11
CA THR A 163 14.71 -23.09 9.55
C THR A 163 15.91 -24.04 9.65
N VAL A 164 17.12 -23.49 9.81
CA VAL A 164 18.35 -24.27 9.93
C VAL A 164 18.49 -24.78 11.37
N THR A 165 18.43 -23.89 12.34
CA THR A 165 18.52 -24.25 13.76
C THR A 165 17.22 -24.81 14.33
N ARG A 166 16.08 -24.63 13.60
CA ARG A 166 14.72 -24.97 14.00
C ARG A 166 14.31 -24.36 15.34
N ARG A 167 14.72 -23.12 15.55
CA ARG A 167 14.43 -22.36 16.78
C ARG A 167 14.08 -20.91 16.46
N PRO A 168 13.28 -20.26 17.32
CA PRO A 168 13.16 -18.81 17.28
C PRO A 168 14.51 -18.14 17.51
N GLN A 169 14.82 -17.14 16.70
CA GLN A 169 16.01 -16.31 16.82
C GLN A 169 15.61 -14.84 16.87
N PRO A 170 16.33 -13.99 17.59
CA PRO A 170 16.06 -12.55 17.60
C PRO A 170 16.34 -11.97 16.20
N ALA A 171 15.46 -11.07 15.76
CA ALA A 171 15.65 -10.34 14.51
C ALA A 171 16.68 -9.24 14.69
N ASP A 172 17.61 -9.12 13.72
CA ASP A 172 18.58 -8.03 13.72
C ASP A 172 17.87 -6.70 13.39
N ARG A 173 18.02 -5.71 14.24
CA ARG A 173 17.44 -4.36 14.06
C ARG A 173 17.95 -3.63 12.82
N LYS A 174 19.05 -4.03 12.26
CA LYS A 174 19.63 -3.41 11.07
C LYS A 174 18.97 -3.87 9.78
N THR A 175 18.14 -4.89 9.83
CA THR A 175 17.47 -5.49 8.69
C THR A 175 15.98 -5.14 8.59
N LEU A 176 15.48 -4.32 9.49
CA LEU A 176 14.10 -3.81 9.49
C LEU A 176 14.09 -2.29 9.26
#